data_d99c4ea2e9d0e653d0e84bc65026dce8
#
_entry.id   d99c4ea2e9d0e653d0e84bc65026dce8
#
_cell.length_a   1.000
_cell.length_b   1.000
_cell.length_c   1.000
_cell.angle_alpha   90.00
_cell.angle_beta   90.00
_cell.angle_gamma   90.00
#
_symmetry.space_group_name_H-M   'P 1'
#
loop_
_entity.id
_entity.type
_entity.pdbx_description
1 polymer ?
#
loop_
_entity_poly.entity_id
_entity_poly.type
_entity_poly.pdbx_seq_one_letter_code
_entity_poly.pdbx_strand_id
1 'polypeptide(L)'
;MSSSVQITTKNGRLIARISLTFFILANFIWLFLPFLMAGLWSLVDPAKPWSYPDIFPQSLSFERWKIVWETTSLPEAMFNSYTIAPTVSLITILLSLPTAYAFGRMEFRGKKLAELLTLIPLVIPGMIIALFFSRMLLDLNINNPFIGIVIGHVVLTLPYAIRILSAGFSSVPQDL
;
A
#
# COMPACT_ATOMS: atom_id res chain seq x y z
N MET A 1 0.31 -39.85 29.77
CA MET A 1 1.19 -39.28 28.77
C MET A 1 1.76 -38.00 29.35
N SER A 2 3.02 -38.03 29.76
CA SER A 2 3.69 -36.91 30.47
C SER A 2 4.13 -35.89 29.45
N SER A 3 3.58 -34.67 29.53
CA SER A 3 4.05 -33.51 28.78
C SER A 3 5.40 -33.07 29.35
N SER A 4 6.48 -33.38 28.65
CA SER A 4 7.81 -32.86 28.93
C SER A 4 7.84 -31.36 28.73
N VAL A 5 7.66 -30.61 29.79
CA VAL A 5 7.98 -29.16 29.83
C VAL A 5 9.48 -29.04 29.63
N GLN A 6 9.91 -28.67 28.45
CA GLN A 6 11.32 -28.36 28.18
C GLN A 6 11.74 -27.17 29.01
N ILE A 7 12.48 -27.41 30.09
CA ILE A 7 13.15 -26.36 30.86
C ILE A 7 14.28 -25.82 30.00
N THR A 8 13.97 -24.73 29.28
CA THR A 8 15.00 -23.97 28.51
C THR A 8 16.00 -23.41 29.53
N THR A 9 17.23 -23.89 29.51
CA THR A 9 18.32 -23.43 30.38
C THR A 9 18.54 -21.91 30.15
N LYS A 10 19.05 -21.20 31.20
CA LYS A 10 19.33 -19.75 31.13
C LYS A 10 20.20 -19.41 29.91
N ASN A 11 21.14 -20.24 29.55
CA ASN A 11 22.02 -20.10 28.37
C ASN A 11 21.24 -20.28 27.06
N GLY A 12 20.29 -21.20 26.98
CA GLY A 12 19.44 -21.36 25.79
C GLY A 12 18.57 -20.15 25.50
N ARG A 13 18.03 -19.49 26.55
CA ARG A 13 17.28 -18.23 26.38
C ARG A 13 18.16 -17.08 25.94
N LEU A 14 19.40 -17.00 26.41
CA LEU A 14 20.36 -15.98 26.01
C LEU A 14 20.75 -16.16 24.53
N ILE A 15 21.10 -17.36 24.12
CA ILE A 15 21.42 -17.68 22.73
C ILE A 15 20.23 -17.36 21.80
N ALA A 16 19.01 -17.75 22.18
CA ALA A 16 17.81 -17.46 21.41
C ALA A 16 17.57 -15.93 21.24
N ARG A 17 17.81 -15.14 22.31
CA ARG A 17 17.71 -13.68 22.23
C ARG A 17 18.75 -13.06 21.33
N ILE A 18 20.01 -13.50 21.44
CA ILE A 18 21.10 -13.00 20.58
C ILE A 18 20.82 -13.35 19.11
N SER A 19 20.42 -14.58 18.83
CA SER A 19 20.07 -15.04 17.49
C SER A 19 18.88 -14.23 16.91
N LEU A 20 17.84 -14.02 17.72
CA LEU A 20 16.69 -13.21 17.31
C LEU A 20 17.08 -11.76 17.03
N THR A 21 17.88 -11.15 17.92
CA THR A 21 18.36 -9.78 17.73
C THR A 21 19.20 -9.65 16.46
N PHE A 22 20.12 -10.59 16.23
CA PHE A 22 20.92 -10.61 15.00
C PHE A 22 20.03 -10.74 13.76
N PHE A 23 19.05 -11.64 13.79
CA PHE A 23 18.12 -11.83 12.68
C PHE A 23 17.29 -10.56 12.40
N ILE A 24 16.79 -9.89 13.46
CA ILE A 24 16.04 -8.63 13.32
C ILE A 24 16.94 -7.54 12.73
N LEU A 25 18.17 -7.38 13.23
CA LEU A 25 19.10 -6.38 12.71
C LEU A 25 19.49 -6.65 11.25
N ALA A 26 19.77 -7.91 10.90
CA ALA A 26 20.07 -8.28 9.53
C ALA A 26 18.91 -7.99 8.57
N ASN A 27 17.67 -8.30 8.98
CA ASN A 27 16.49 -7.96 8.19
C ASN A 27 16.26 -6.45 8.09
N PHE A 28 16.52 -5.72 9.17
CA PHE A 28 16.43 -4.27 9.16
C PHE A 28 17.43 -3.64 8.17
N ILE A 29 18.69 -4.08 8.22
CA ILE A 29 19.72 -3.61 7.29
C ILE A 29 19.32 -3.98 5.85
N TRP A 30 18.91 -5.22 5.61
CA TRP A 30 18.46 -5.67 4.30
C TRP A 30 17.31 -4.83 3.73
N LEU A 31 16.33 -4.50 4.59
CA LEU A 31 15.18 -3.70 4.21
C LEU A 31 15.56 -2.23 3.92
N PHE A 32 16.40 -1.63 4.77
CA PHE A 32 16.73 -0.21 4.68
C PHE A 32 17.86 0.11 3.70
N LEU A 33 18.75 -0.84 3.41
CA LEU A 33 19.88 -0.64 2.52
C LEU A 33 19.49 -0.09 1.13
N PRO A 34 18.48 -0.62 0.44
CA PRO A 34 18.05 -0.07 -0.85
C PRO A 34 17.56 1.37 -0.75
N PHE A 35 16.88 1.74 0.32
CA PHE A 35 16.42 3.12 0.54
C PHE A 35 17.59 4.07 0.81
N LEU A 36 18.57 3.65 1.60
CA LEU A 36 19.80 4.40 1.81
C LEU A 36 20.57 4.60 0.50
N MET A 37 20.70 3.55 -0.31
CA MET A 37 21.33 3.64 -1.61
C MET A 37 20.58 4.58 -2.55
N ALA A 38 19.25 4.47 -2.63
CA ALA A 38 18.42 5.39 -3.41
C ALA A 38 18.57 6.84 -2.94
N GLY A 39 18.60 7.08 -1.63
CA GLY A 39 18.83 8.39 -1.04
C GLY A 39 20.21 8.95 -1.42
N LEU A 40 21.28 8.15 -1.29
CA LEU A 40 22.62 8.54 -1.70
C LEU A 40 22.69 8.86 -3.20
N TRP A 41 22.12 8.00 -4.06
CA TRP A 41 22.08 8.22 -5.50
C TRP A 41 21.33 9.50 -5.87
N SER A 42 20.25 9.81 -5.15
CA SER A 42 19.48 11.04 -5.39
C SER A 42 20.26 12.32 -5.08
N LEU A 43 21.23 12.23 -4.20
CA LEU A 43 22.07 13.34 -3.76
C LEU A 43 23.42 13.43 -4.51
N VAL A 44 23.74 12.49 -5.39
CA VAL A 44 24.99 12.54 -6.17
C VAL A 44 25.02 13.78 -7.05
N ASP A 45 26.12 14.53 -6.98
CA ASP A 45 26.34 15.71 -7.80
C ASP A 45 26.32 15.34 -9.29
N PRO A 46 25.47 15.95 -10.14
CA PRO A 46 25.44 15.68 -11.58
C PRO A 46 26.76 15.94 -12.29
N ALA A 47 27.57 16.90 -11.79
CA ALA A 47 28.85 17.21 -12.36
C ALA A 47 29.96 16.19 -12.02
N LYS A 48 29.72 15.36 -10.98
CA LYS A 48 30.65 14.32 -10.53
C LYS A 48 29.91 13.02 -10.31
N PRO A 49 29.58 12.31 -11.38
CA PRO A 49 28.77 11.08 -11.27
C PRO A 49 29.50 10.00 -10.47
N TRP A 50 28.76 9.33 -9.60
CA TRP A 50 29.29 8.21 -8.81
C TRP A 50 29.46 6.98 -9.70
N SER A 51 30.71 6.55 -9.85
CA SER A 51 31.07 5.40 -10.69
C SER A 51 32.27 4.65 -10.12
N TYR A 52 32.43 3.39 -10.54
CA TYR A 52 33.62 2.62 -10.20
C TYR A 52 34.90 3.38 -10.57
N PRO A 53 35.98 3.41 -9.72
CA PRO A 53 36.16 2.57 -8.52
C PRO A 53 35.69 3.19 -7.19
N ASP A 54 34.97 4.29 -7.21
CA ASP A 54 34.58 5.01 -5.99
C ASP A 54 33.56 4.18 -5.16
N ILE A 55 33.90 3.92 -3.88
CA ILE A 55 33.02 3.24 -2.94
C ILE A 55 31.88 4.17 -2.46
N PHE A 56 32.20 5.46 -2.33
CA PHE A 56 31.26 6.51 -1.93
C PHE A 56 31.25 7.64 -2.95
N PRO A 57 30.15 8.40 -3.10
CA PRO A 57 30.10 9.54 -3.99
C PRO A 57 31.11 10.61 -3.56
N GLN A 58 31.81 11.20 -4.53
CA GLN A 58 32.85 12.22 -4.30
C GLN A 58 32.26 13.54 -3.81
N SER A 59 31.03 13.86 -4.22
CA SER A 59 30.33 15.07 -3.78
C SER A 59 28.82 14.80 -3.75
N LEU A 60 28.13 15.44 -2.79
CA LEU A 60 26.69 15.41 -2.63
C LEU A 60 26.14 16.81 -2.89
N SER A 61 25.03 16.90 -3.64
CA SER A 61 24.34 18.16 -3.90
C SER A 61 22.84 17.95 -4.07
N PHE A 62 22.06 19.01 -3.92
CA PHE A 62 20.63 19.03 -4.24
C PHE A 62 20.33 19.47 -5.67
N GLU A 63 21.36 19.65 -6.51
CA GLU A 63 21.21 20.10 -7.90
C GLU A 63 20.32 19.17 -8.71
N ARG A 64 20.48 17.86 -8.53
CA ARG A 64 19.64 16.85 -9.18
C ARG A 64 18.16 16.99 -8.81
N TRP A 65 17.86 17.30 -7.55
CA TRP A 65 16.49 17.55 -7.08
C TRP A 65 15.90 18.81 -7.71
N LYS A 66 16.72 19.86 -7.79
CA LYS A 66 16.31 21.11 -8.45
C LYS A 66 16.02 20.87 -9.93
N ILE A 67 16.92 20.21 -10.65
CA ILE A 67 16.74 19.86 -12.07
C ILE A 67 15.43 19.09 -12.25
N VAL A 68 15.20 18.02 -11.49
CA VAL A 68 14.00 17.21 -11.60
C VAL A 68 12.74 18.04 -11.31
N TRP A 69 12.78 18.90 -10.30
CA TRP A 69 11.66 19.76 -9.94
C TRP A 69 11.31 20.77 -11.03
N GLU A 70 12.30 21.37 -11.66
CA GLU A 70 12.14 22.46 -12.63
C GLU A 70 11.91 21.95 -14.06
N THR A 71 12.44 20.77 -14.42
CA THR A 71 12.45 20.30 -15.81
C THR A 71 11.56 19.11 -16.10
N THR A 72 10.93 18.52 -15.08
CA THR A 72 10.06 17.34 -15.26
C THR A 72 8.63 17.64 -14.83
N SER A 73 7.71 16.71 -15.17
CA SER A 73 6.32 16.74 -14.70
C SER A 73 6.14 16.24 -13.26
N LEU A 74 7.23 16.11 -12.47
CA LEU A 74 7.16 15.61 -11.10
C LEU A 74 6.23 16.45 -10.20
N PRO A 75 6.32 17.81 -10.18
CA PRO A 75 5.43 18.62 -9.33
C PRO A 75 3.96 18.42 -9.66
N GLU A 76 3.63 18.35 -10.96
CA GLU A 76 2.26 18.09 -11.43
C GLU A 76 1.78 16.69 -11.03
N ALA A 77 2.62 15.68 -11.22
CA ALA A 77 2.32 14.29 -10.81
C ALA A 77 2.10 14.17 -9.31
N MET A 78 2.90 14.87 -8.50
CA MET A 78 2.71 14.94 -7.05
C MET A 78 1.38 15.60 -6.69
N PHE A 79 1.06 16.75 -7.26
CA PHE A 79 -0.21 17.44 -7.03
C PHE A 79 -1.40 16.54 -7.37
N ASN A 80 -1.36 15.87 -8.52
CA ASN A 80 -2.38 14.92 -8.94
C ASN A 80 -2.53 13.77 -7.93
N SER A 81 -1.43 13.19 -7.48
CA SER A 81 -1.44 12.11 -6.48
C SER A 81 -2.02 12.56 -5.13
N TYR A 82 -1.61 13.74 -4.64
CA TYR A 82 -2.11 14.31 -3.39
C TYR A 82 -3.58 14.76 -3.48
N THR A 83 -4.13 14.92 -4.67
CA THR A 83 -5.55 15.22 -4.88
C THR A 83 -6.37 13.93 -5.06
N ILE A 84 -5.85 12.98 -5.84
CA ILE A 84 -6.54 11.73 -6.14
C ILE A 84 -6.65 10.84 -4.88
N ALA A 85 -5.58 10.67 -4.14
CA ALA A 85 -5.55 9.72 -3.03
C ALA A 85 -6.57 10.07 -1.91
N PRO A 86 -6.67 11.31 -1.40
CA PRO A 86 -7.71 11.67 -0.43
C PRO A 86 -9.13 11.54 -1.02
N THR A 87 -9.32 11.93 -2.29
CA THR A 87 -10.62 11.82 -2.97
C THR A 87 -11.08 10.37 -3.04
N VAL A 88 -10.21 9.47 -3.50
CA VAL A 88 -10.47 8.03 -3.55
C VAL A 88 -10.77 7.48 -2.14
N SER A 89 -9.95 7.84 -1.15
CA SER A 89 -10.12 7.38 0.22
C SER A 89 -11.47 7.80 0.81
N LEU A 90 -11.85 9.06 0.62
CA LEU A 90 -13.13 9.60 1.10
C LEU A 90 -14.31 8.88 0.45
N ILE A 91 -14.32 8.76 -0.88
CA ILE A 91 -15.39 8.08 -1.61
C ILE A 91 -15.46 6.60 -1.19
N THR A 92 -14.31 5.92 -1.09
CA THR A 92 -14.25 4.52 -0.67
C THR A 92 -14.84 4.33 0.72
N ILE A 93 -14.49 5.18 1.69
CA ILE A 93 -15.03 5.12 3.06
C ILE A 93 -16.54 5.35 3.05
N LEU A 94 -17.01 6.39 2.36
CA LEU A 94 -18.44 6.72 2.30
C LEU A 94 -19.27 5.58 1.71
N LEU A 95 -18.77 4.92 0.66
CA LEU A 95 -19.47 3.79 0.02
C LEU A 95 -19.34 2.49 0.83
N SER A 96 -18.21 2.27 1.48
CA SER A 96 -17.96 1.03 2.22
C SER A 96 -18.67 0.98 3.58
N LEU A 97 -18.85 2.13 4.26
CA LEU A 97 -19.46 2.17 5.60
C LEU A 97 -20.84 1.52 5.67
N PRO A 98 -21.84 1.90 4.83
CA PRO A 98 -23.17 1.29 4.90
C PRO A 98 -23.14 -0.19 4.53
N THR A 99 -22.35 -0.57 3.52
CA THR A 99 -22.21 -1.96 3.09
C THR A 99 -21.54 -2.81 4.18
N ALA A 100 -20.49 -2.30 4.78
CA ALA A 100 -19.77 -2.97 5.86
C ALA A 100 -20.63 -3.11 7.13
N TYR A 101 -21.43 -2.11 7.45
CA TYR A 101 -22.40 -2.19 8.53
C TYR A 101 -23.42 -3.29 8.29
N ALA A 102 -24.00 -3.34 7.08
CA ALA A 102 -24.95 -4.39 6.70
C ALA A 102 -24.32 -5.79 6.80
N PHE A 103 -23.09 -5.97 6.31
CA PHE A 103 -22.39 -7.26 6.38
C PHE A 103 -21.94 -7.61 7.80
N GLY A 104 -21.55 -6.65 8.62
CA GLY A 104 -21.07 -6.88 9.98
C GLY A 104 -22.18 -7.06 11.03
N ARG A 105 -23.35 -6.44 10.82
CA ARG A 105 -24.40 -6.33 11.84
C ARG A 105 -25.73 -6.93 11.45
N MET A 106 -26.02 -7.06 10.16
CA MET A 106 -27.33 -7.49 9.70
C MET A 106 -27.30 -8.91 9.17
N GLU A 107 -28.39 -9.65 9.37
CA GLU A 107 -28.64 -10.94 8.74
C GLU A 107 -29.75 -10.75 7.68
N PHE A 108 -29.44 -11.08 6.43
CA PHE A 108 -30.37 -10.96 5.32
C PHE A 108 -30.20 -12.07 4.28
N ARG A 109 -31.24 -12.32 3.49
CA ARG A 109 -31.21 -13.34 2.43
C ARG A 109 -30.23 -12.91 1.35
N GLY A 110 -29.31 -13.81 1.00
CA GLY A 110 -28.27 -13.53 -0.03
C GLY A 110 -27.00 -12.84 0.47
N LYS A 111 -26.85 -12.59 1.78
CA LYS A 111 -25.64 -11.97 2.37
C LYS A 111 -24.34 -12.61 1.87
N LYS A 112 -24.23 -13.94 1.93
CA LYS A 112 -23.02 -14.65 1.46
C LYS A 112 -22.75 -14.41 -0.03
N LEU A 113 -23.78 -14.36 -0.87
CA LEU A 113 -23.60 -14.05 -2.27
C LEU A 113 -23.18 -12.60 -2.49
N ALA A 114 -23.77 -11.65 -1.76
CA ALA A 114 -23.37 -10.25 -1.82
C ALA A 114 -21.90 -10.05 -1.38
N GLU A 115 -21.47 -10.71 -0.30
CA GLU A 115 -20.08 -10.72 0.15
C GLU A 115 -19.13 -11.28 -0.92
N LEU A 116 -19.49 -12.38 -1.59
CA LEU A 116 -18.71 -12.95 -2.69
C LEU A 116 -18.63 -12.00 -3.89
N LEU A 117 -19.72 -11.36 -4.26
CA LEU A 117 -19.75 -10.42 -5.38
C LEU A 117 -18.86 -9.20 -5.14
N THR A 118 -18.74 -8.73 -3.89
CA THR A 118 -17.81 -7.62 -3.58
C THR A 118 -16.34 -8.00 -3.77
N LEU A 119 -16.00 -9.30 -3.80
CA LEU A 119 -14.64 -9.76 -3.98
C LEU A 119 -14.23 -9.92 -5.47
N ILE A 120 -15.17 -9.83 -6.41
CA ILE A 120 -14.91 -10.01 -7.84
C ILE A 120 -13.77 -9.10 -8.34
N PRO A 121 -13.72 -7.80 -7.98
CA PRO A 121 -12.64 -6.93 -8.43
C PRO A 121 -11.24 -7.38 -7.98
N LEU A 122 -11.12 -8.15 -6.91
CA LEU A 122 -9.83 -8.65 -6.41
C LEU A 122 -9.29 -9.83 -7.22
N VAL A 123 -10.18 -10.56 -7.90
CA VAL A 123 -9.82 -11.73 -8.72
C VAL A 123 -9.38 -11.30 -10.12
N ILE A 124 -9.88 -10.17 -10.60
CA ILE A 124 -9.57 -9.66 -11.93
C ILE A 124 -8.23 -8.90 -11.88
N PRO A 125 -7.26 -9.21 -12.76
CA PRO A 125 -6.02 -8.44 -12.83
C PRO A 125 -6.30 -6.94 -13.01
N GLY A 126 -5.66 -6.09 -12.19
CA GLY A 126 -5.93 -4.64 -12.16
C GLY A 126 -5.77 -3.96 -13.54
N MET A 127 -4.83 -4.45 -14.38
CA MET A 127 -4.66 -3.95 -15.75
C MET A 127 -5.92 -4.17 -16.61
N ILE A 128 -6.61 -5.31 -16.47
CA ILE A 128 -7.83 -5.60 -17.20
C ILE A 128 -8.95 -4.66 -16.75
N ILE A 129 -9.06 -4.41 -15.45
CA ILE A 129 -10.01 -3.45 -14.89
C ILE A 129 -9.72 -2.05 -15.45
N ALA A 130 -8.46 -1.62 -15.46
CA ALA A 130 -8.06 -0.31 -15.98
C ALA A 130 -8.41 -0.15 -17.46
N LEU A 131 -8.12 -1.15 -18.29
CA LEU A 131 -8.45 -1.15 -19.73
C LEU A 131 -9.97 -1.11 -19.96
N PHE A 132 -10.72 -1.93 -19.23
CA PHE A 132 -12.18 -1.96 -19.33
C PHE A 132 -12.80 -0.61 -18.96
N PHE A 133 -12.39 -0.02 -17.82
CA PHE A 133 -12.88 1.29 -17.41
C PHE A 133 -12.49 2.40 -18.37
N SER A 134 -11.23 2.39 -18.87
CA SER A 134 -10.81 3.37 -19.87
C SER A 134 -11.69 3.31 -21.11
N ARG A 135 -11.98 2.11 -21.61
CA ARG A 135 -12.85 1.93 -22.78
C ARG A 135 -14.28 2.38 -22.49
N MET A 136 -14.83 1.95 -21.37
CA MET A 136 -16.19 2.32 -20.94
C MET A 136 -16.35 3.84 -20.84
N LEU A 137 -15.38 4.54 -20.23
CA LEU A 137 -15.43 5.98 -20.08
C LEU A 137 -15.36 6.71 -21.45
N LEU A 138 -14.55 6.23 -22.38
CA LEU A 138 -14.50 6.76 -23.74
C LEU A 138 -15.83 6.57 -24.46
N ASP A 139 -16.46 5.41 -24.36
CA ASP A 139 -17.77 5.13 -24.98
C ASP A 139 -18.88 6.00 -24.37
N LEU A 140 -18.73 6.42 -23.11
CA LEU A 140 -19.61 7.36 -22.41
C LEU A 140 -19.26 8.84 -22.68
N ASN A 141 -18.27 9.15 -23.50
CA ASN A 141 -17.73 10.48 -23.74
C ASN A 141 -17.19 11.18 -22.47
N ILE A 142 -16.76 10.42 -21.47
CA ILE A 142 -16.13 10.96 -20.26
C ILE A 142 -14.61 11.00 -20.50
N ASN A 143 -14.13 12.12 -21.03
CA ASN A 143 -12.71 12.29 -21.43
C ASN A 143 -11.86 12.93 -20.32
N ASN A 144 -12.27 12.81 -19.04
CA ASN A 144 -11.53 13.35 -17.92
C ASN A 144 -10.69 12.24 -17.24
N PRO A 145 -9.35 12.28 -17.36
CA PRO A 145 -8.47 11.26 -16.77
C PRO A 145 -8.61 11.16 -15.23
N PHE A 146 -8.83 12.28 -14.55
CA PHE A 146 -9.01 12.32 -13.11
C PHE A 146 -10.20 11.45 -12.68
N ILE A 147 -11.35 11.60 -13.34
CA ILE A 147 -12.56 10.81 -13.06
C ILE A 147 -12.28 9.31 -13.28
N GLY A 148 -11.62 8.98 -14.38
CA GLY A 148 -11.28 7.60 -14.71
C GLY A 148 -10.39 6.94 -13.66
N ILE A 149 -9.34 7.65 -13.22
CA ILE A 149 -8.42 7.17 -12.19
C ILE A 149 -9.14 7.01 -10.85
N VAL A 150 -9.96 7.99 -10.45
CA VAL A 150 -10.71 7.93 -9.19
C VAL A 150 -11.67 6.73 -9.18
N ILE A 151 -12.47 6.55 -10.23
CA ILE A 151 -13.41 5.41 -10.32
C ILE A 151 -12.65 4.08 -10.27
N GLY A 152 -11.60 3.92 -11.07
CA GLY A 152 -10.80 2.70 -11.10
C GLY A 152 -10.21 2.35 -9.74
N HIS A 153 -9.65 3.34 -9.03
CA HIS A 153 -9.10 3.13 -7.68
C HIS A 153 -10.18 2.82 -6.64
N VAL A 154 -11.32 3.50 -6.68
CA VAL A 154 -12.45 3.20 -5.78
C VAL A 154 -12.91 1.76 -5.97
N VAL A 155 -13.11 1.30 -7.20
CA VAL A 155 -13.53 -0.08 -7.48
C VAL A 155 -12.54 -1.10 -6.94
N LEU A 156 -11.23 -0.84 -7.06
CA LEU A 156 -10.18 -1.73 -6.56
C LEU A 156 -10.03 -1.71 -5.03
N THR A 157 -10.26 -0.57 -4.39
CA THR A 157 -10.06 -0.42 -2.94
C THR A 157 -11.31 -0.74 -2.13
N LEU A 158 -12.50 -0.61 -2.72
CA LEU A 158 -13.78 -0.81 -2.05
C LEU A 158 -13.92 -2.20 -1.37
N PRO A 159 -13.55 -3.32 -1.99
CA PRO A 159 -13.64 -4.65 -1.36
C PRO A 159 -12.81 -4.75 -0.07
N TYR A 160 -11.60 -4.18 -0.07
CA TYR A 160 -10.73 -4.17 1.11
C TYR A 160 -11.35 -3.35 2.25
N ALA A 161 -11.85 -2.16 1.93
CA ALA A 161 -12.49 -1.29 2.92
C ALA A 161 -13.74 -1.95 3.52
N ILE A 162 -14.61 -2.53 2.70
CA ILE A 162 -15.79 -3.26 3.16
C ILE A 162 -15.38 -4.40 4.09
N ARG A 163 -14.39 -5.20 3.72
CA ARG A 163 -13.96 -6.35 4.50
C ARG A 163 -13.39 -5.96 5.87
N ILE A 164 -12.51 -4.96 5.90
CA ILE A 164 -11.90 -4.48 7.15
C ILE A 164 -12.96 -3.87 8.07
N LEU A 165 -13.82 -3.02 7.53
CA LEU A 165 -14.85 -2.36 8.32
C LEU A 165 -15.92 -3.34 8.79
N SER A 166 -16.33 -4.32 7.97
CA SER A 166 -17.33 -5.33 8.41
C SER A 166 -16.79 -6.21 9.52
N ALA A 167 -15.50 -6.59 9.48
CA ALA A 167 -14.85 -7.29 10.59
C ALA A 167 -14.83 -6.44 11.86
N GLY A 168 -14.54 -5.13 11.73
CA GLY A 168 -14.64 -4.17 12.83
C GLY A 168 -16.05 -4.11 13.42
N PHE A 169 -17.07 -3.95 12.59
CA PHE A 169 -18.45 -3.93 13.05
C PHE A 169 -18.88 -5.24 13.73
N SER A 170 -18.43 -6.39 13.23
CA SER A 170 -18.72 -7.69 13.83
C SER A 170 -18.06 -7.89 15.19
N SER A 171 -16.94 -7.23 15.47
CA SER A 171 -16.20 -7.38 16.73
C SER A 171 -16.74 -6.57 17.90
N VAL A 172 -17.58 -5.57 17.61
CA VAL A 172 -18.22 -4.74 18.68
C VAL A 172 -19.42 -5.50 19.28
N PRO A 173 -19.54 -5.62 20.60
CA PRO A 173 -20.70 -6.24 21.23
C PRO A 173 -22.04 -5.61 20.79
N GLN A 174 -23.10 -6.42 20.74
CA GLN A 174 -24.42 -5.93 20.28
C GLN A 174 -25.15 -5.07 21.31
N ASP A 175 -24.66 -5.09 22.55
CA ASP A 175 -25.30 -4.44 23.70
C ASP A 175 -24.82 -2.98 23.94
N LEU A 176 -24.04 -2.44 22.99
CA LEU A 176 -23.60 -1.05 22.94
C LEU A 176 -24.32 -0.27 21.84
#